data_66265daec1ec8a9ccaa162fd2ac4bd43
#
_entry.id   66265daec1ec8a9ccaa162fd2ac4bd43
#
_cell.length_a   1.000
_cell.length_b   1.000
_cell.length_c   1.000
_cell.angle_alpha   90.00
_cell.angle_beta   90.00
_cell.angle_gamma   90.00
#
_symmetry.space_group_name_H-M   'P 1'
#
loop_
_entity.id
_entity.type
_entity.pdbx_description
1 polymer ?
#
loop_
_entity_poly.entity_id
_entity_poly.type
_entity_poly.pdbx_seq_one_letter_code
_entity_poly.pdbx_strand_id
1 'polypeptide(L)'
;IKFATPVGLAAGFDHNGEAFRELAALGFGFVEVGTVTPRPQAGNPRPRVFRLPKDNAIINRIGLANRGLEATIRHLRRPHDGVIVGCNIGKNTSTPAENAPADYLKLFRSLYQYADYFTVNISCDNACREGTTHTREHILQILNPLFDFRRGQNQFRPIMLKISPDMSDEVIDQITDVTIPSSSGFTSYKDNL
;
A
#
# COMPACT_ATOMS: atom_id res chain seq x y z
N ILE A 1 12.03 -9.00 8.60
CA ILE A 1 11.62 -9.93 7.52
C ILE A 1 12.85 -10.23 6.67
N LYS A 2 13.04 -11.50 6.32
CA LYS A 2 14.09 -11.92 5.38
C LYS A 2 13.40 -12.41 4.10
N PHE A 3 13.70 -11.76 2.99
CA PHE A 3 13.18 -12.14 1.68
C PHE A 3 14.09 -13.20 1.03
N ALA A 4 13.50 -14.19 0.37
CA ALA A 4 14.24 -15.25 -0.32
C ALA A 4 14.98 -14.70 -1.56
N THR A 5 14.38 -13.74 -2.25
CA THR A 5 14.96 -13.02 -3.40
C THR A 5 14.69 -11.53 -3.27
N PRO A 6 15.50 -10.66 -3.90
CA PRO A 6 15.28 -9.20 -3.85
C PRO A 6 14.12 -8.73 -4.75
N VAL A 7 13.55 -9.62 -5.57
CA VAL A 7 12.48 -9.27 -6.51
C VAL A 7 11.14 -9.72 -5.94
N GLY A 8 10.23 -8.78 -5.78
CA GLY A 8 8.86 -9.03 -5.35
C GLY A 8 7.83 -8.52 -6.35
N LEU A 9 6.61 -9.01 -6.24
CA LEU A 9 5.49 -8.54 -7.03
C LEU A 9 4.79 -7.39 -6.30
N ALA A 10 4.80 -6.21 -6.93
CA ALA A 10 4.19 -5.01 -6.38
C ALA A 10 2.65 -5.06 -6.41
N ALA A 11 2.01 -4.27 -5.55
CA ALA A 11 0.57 -4.04 -5.58
C ALA A 11 0.09 -3.53 -6.95
N GLY A 12 -1.15 -3.87 -7.29
CA GLY A 12 -1.76 -3.55 -8.59
C GLY A 12 -1.88 -4.75 -9.53
N PHE A 13 -1.28 -5.89 -9.21
CA PHE A 13 -1.44 -7.14 -9.94
C PHE A 13 -2.51 -8.03 -9.28
N ASP A 14 -2.34 -8.35 -8.00
CA ASP A 14 -3.34 -9.07 -7.21
C ASP A 14 -4.08 -8.10 -6.27
N HIS A 15 -5.14 -7.46 -6.78
CA HIS A 15 -5.87 -6.42 -6.07
C HIS A 15 -6.57 -6.90 -4.79
N ASN A 16 -6.88 -8.19 -4.70
CA ASN A 16 -7.76 -8.74 -3.66
C ASN A 16 -7.16 -9.92 -2.89
N GLY A 17 -5.91 -10.32 -3.18
CA GLY A 17 -5.29 -11.51 -2.60
C GLY A 17 -5.84 -12.83 -3.13
N GLU A 18 -6.29 -12.85 -4.38
CA GLU A 18 -6.90 -14.05 -4.98
C GLU A 18 -5.86 -15.09 -5.41
N ALA A 19 -4.68 -14.62 -5.84
CA ALA A 19 -3.66 -15.42 -6.50
C ALA A 19 -2.26 -15.29 -5.88
N PHE A 20 -2.10 -14.73 -4.66
CA PHE A 20 -0.78 -14.47 -4.07
C PHE A 20 0.11 -15.71 -3.95
N ARG A 21 -0.48 -16.89 -3.72
CA ARG A 21 0.26 -18.16 -3.62
C ARG A 21 0.77 -18.63 -4.98
N GLU A 22 -0.10 -18.60 -5.97
CA GLU A 22 0.20 -18.98 -7.35
C GLU A 22 1.23 -18.03 -7.95
N LEU A 23 1.15 -16.75 -7.63
CA LEU A 23 2.12 -15.74 -8.05
C LEU A 23 3.49 -15.95 -7.40
N ALA A 24 3.52 -16.28 -6.10
CA ALA A 24 4.77 -16.58 -5.41
C ALA A 24 5.48 -17.79 -6.00
N ALA A 25 4.74 -18.78 -6.51
CA ALA A 25 5.30 -19.95 -7.19
C ALA A 25 6.09 -19.60 -8.48
N LEU A 26 5.95 -18.38 -9.00
CA LEU A 26 6.77 -17.86 -10.10
C LEU A 26 8.18 -17.42 -9.66
N GLY A 27 8.50 -17.49 -8.37
CA GLY A 27 9.84 -17.20 -7.84
C GLY A 27 9.99 -15.82 -7.20
N PHE A 28 8.91 -15.07 -7.00
CA PHE A 28 8.96 -13.81 -6.26
C PHE A 28 9.31 -14.06 -4.78
N GLY A 29 10.18 -13.20 -4.22
CA GLY A 29 10.55 -13.25 -2.81
C GLY A 29 9.44 -12.78 -1.86
N PHE A 30 8.47 -12.03 -2.39
CA PHE A 30 7.28 -11.55 -1.70
C PHE A 30 6.21 -11.13 -2.71
N VAL A 31 4.97 -11.09 -2.27
CA VAL A 31 3.82 -10.61 -3.06
C VAL A 31 3.09 -9.53 -2.27
N GLU A 32 2.89 -8.36 -2.89
CA GLU A 32 2.13 -7.28 -2.30
C GLU A 32 0.72 -7.25 -2.88
N VAL A 33 -0.26 -7.50 -2.02
CA VAL A 33 -1.69 -7.53 -2.35
C VAL A 33 -2.29 -6.12 -2.24
N GLY A 34 -3.14 -5.75 -3.17
CA GLY A 34 -3.89 -4.49 -3.11
C GLY A 34 -3.67 -3.59 -4.34
N THR A 35 -3.95 -2.32 -4.23
CA THR A 35 -4.31 -1.54 -3.02
C THR A 35 -5.72 -1.89 -2.55
N VAL A 36 -5.84 -2.24 -1.28
CA VAL A 36 -7.12 -2.55 -0.63
C VAL A 36 -7.72 -1.28 -0.04
N THR A 37 -9.03 -1.10 -0.20
CA THR A 37 -9.78 -0.01 0.44
C THR A 37 -10.84 -0.59 1.39
N PRO A 38 -11.31 0.17 2.41
CA PRO A 38 -12.30 -0.34 3.36
C PRO A 38 -13.59 -0.88 2.72
N ARG A 39 -14.08 -0.17 1.71
CA ARG A 39 -15.26 -0.55 0.91
C ARG A 39 -14.83 -0.94 -0.50
N PRO A 40 -15.57 -1.84 -1.18
CA PRO A 40 -15.36 -2.10 -2.61
C PRO A 40 -15.46 -0.82 -3.42
N GLN A 41 -14.62 -0.71 -4.47
CA GLN A 41 -14.76 0.36 -5.45
C GLN A 41 -14.38 -0.13 -6.84
N ALA A 42 -15.13 0.34 -7.85
CA ALA A 42 -14.95 -0.08 -9.24
C ALA A 42 -13.69 0.52 -9.89
N GLY A 43 -13.14 1.57 -9.28
CA GLY A 43 -12.09 2.39 -9.89
C GLY A 43 -12.64 3.37 -10.92
N ASN A 44 -11.75 3.94 -11.73
CA ASN A 44 -12.11 4.94 -12.73
C ASN A 44 -12.85 4.32 -13.94
N PRO A 45 -13.65 5.10 -14.68
CA PRO A 45 -14.30 4.67 -15.92
C PRO A 45 -13.28 4.16 -16.95
N ARG A 46 -13.70 3.20 -17.77
CA ARG A 46 -12.91 2.71 -18.91
C ARG A 46 -13.05 3.66 -20.11
N PRO A 47 -12.02 3.78 -20.98
CA PRO A 47 -10.71 3.10 -20.94
C PRO A 47 -9.80 3.68 -19.85
N ARG A 48 -9.02 2.82 -19.18
CA ARG A 48 -8.18 3.21 -18.03
C ARG A 48 -6.79 2.57 -18.00
N VAL A 49 -6.48 1.79 -19.02
CA VAL A 49 -5.15 1.19 -19.26
C VAL A 49 -4.82 1.36 -20.72
N PHE A 50 -3.67 1.93 -21.02
CA PHE A 50 -3.20 2.22 -22.37
C PHE A 50 -1.81 1.61 -22.56
N ARG A 51 -1.69 0.72 -23.53
CA ARG A 51 -0.41 0.11 -23.89
C ARG A 51 0.30 0.97 -24.94
N LEU A 52 1.58 1.21 -24.73
CA LEU A 52 2.46 1.93 -25.64
C LEU A 52 3.55 0.97 -26.13
N PRO A 53 3.26 0.09 -27.10
CA PRO A 53 4.21 -0.97 -27.52
C PRO A 53 5.53 -0.42 -28.06
N LYS A 54 5.51 0.75 -28.71
CA LYS A 54 6.73 1.38 -29.27
C LYS A 54 7.70 1.82 -28.18
N ASP A 55 7.17 2.19 -27.00
CA ASP A 55 7.96 2.70 -25.87
C ASP A 55 8.16 1.65 -24.78
N ASN A 56 7.68 0.40 -25.01
CA ASN A 56 7.63 -0.66 -23.99
C ASN A 56 6.99 -0.19 -22.67
N ALA A 57 5.95 0.64 -22.75
CA ALA A 57 5.35 1.30 -21.62
C ALA A 57 3.84 1.06 -21.49
N ILE A 58 3.31 1.29 -20.29
CA ILE A 58 1.88 1.26 -19.97
C ILE A 58 1.53 2.50 -19.18
N ILE A 59 0.52 3.23 -19.65
CA ILE A 59 -0.12 4.30 -18.88
C ILE A 59 -1.41 3.76 -18.29
N ASN A 60 -1.66 4.03 -17.02
CA ASN A 60 -2.90 3.64 -16.39
C ASN A 60 -3.47 4.71 -15.46
N ARG A 61 -4.80 4.62 -15.26
CA ARG A 61 -5.59 5.39 -14.29
C ARG A 61 -6.65 4.49 -13.67
N ILE A 62 -6.25 3.33 -13.15
CA ILE A 62 -7.18 2.29 -12.67
C ILE A 62 -8.04 2.78 -11.52
N GLY A 63 -7.51 3.61 -10.61
CA GLY A 63 -8.28 4.22 -9.53
C GLY A 63 -8.57 3.26 -8.39
N LEU A 64 -7.59 2.45 -7.98
CA LEU A 64 -7.66 1.51 -6.86
C LEU A 64 -8.89 0.58 -6.92
N ALA A 65 -9.20 0.03 -8.11
CA ALA A 65 -10.28 -0.93 -8.28
C ALA A 65 -10.02 -2.18 -7.43
N ASN A 66 -10.92 -2.49 -6.47
CA ASN A 66 -10.80 -3.66 -5.60
C ASN A 66 -12.16 -4.04 -5.01
N ARG A 67 -12.25 -5.26 -4.43
CA ARG A 67 -13.47 -5.80 -3.81
C ARG A 67 -13.62 -5.47 -2.32
N GLY A 68 -12.74 -4.60 -1.80
CA GLY A 68 -12.77 -4.14 -0.42
C GLY A 68 -12.17 -5.11 0.60
N LEU A 69 -12.12 -4.64 1.83
CA LEU A 69 -11.49 -5.31 2.97
C LEU A 69 -11.99 -6.74 3.20
N GLU A 70 -13.31 -6.93 3.22
CA GLU A 70 -13.91 -8.23 3.55
C GLU A 70 -13.57 -9.32 2.52
N ALA A 71 -13.52 -8.95 1.24
CA ALA A 71 -13.11 -9.87 0.19
C ALA A 71 -11.63 -10.27 0.33
N THR A 72 -10.78 -9.30 0.60
CA THR A 72 -9.34 -9.53 0.81
C THR A 72 -9.10 -10.43 2.02
N ILE A 73 -9.78 -10.20 3.16
CA ILE A 73 -9.67 -11.06 4.34
C ILE A 73 -10.03 -12.51 4.01
N ARG A 74 -11.12 -12.74 3.25
CA ARG A 74 -11.52 -14.11 2.87
C ARG A 74 -10.42 -14.85 2.11
N HIS A 75 -9.70 -14.16 1.23
CA HIS A 75 -8.63 -14.76 0.46
C HIS A 75 -7.36 -14.98 1.31
N LEU A 76 -6.97 -13.98 2.12
CA LEU A 76 -5.77 -14.05 2.96
C LEU A 76 -5.90 -14.99 4.17
N ARG A 77 -7.09 -15.50 4.48
CA ARG A 77 -7.27 -16.59 5.46
C ARG A 77 -6.68 -17.92 5.01
N ARG A 78 -6.42 -18.10 3.71
CA ARG A 78 -5.75 -19.30 3.22
C ARG A 78 -4.33 -19.39 3.77
N PRO A 79 -3.79 -20.60 3.99
CA PRO A 79 -2.40 -20.77 4.42
C PRO A 79 -1.44 -20.05 3.46
N HIS A 80 -0.42 -19.37 3.99
CA HIS A 80 0.53 -18.63 3.17
C HIS A 80 1.67 -19.51 2.63
N ASP A 81 1.87 -20.72 3.20
CA ASP A 81 2.85 -21.73 2.74
C ASP A 81 4.29 -21.13 2.57
N GLY A 82 4.68 -20.25 3.47
CA GLY A 82 5.98 -19.59 3.45
C GLY A 82 6.09 -18.37 2.53
N VAL A 83 5.00 -17.99 1.84
CA VAL A 83 4.94 -16.76 1.05
C VAL A 83 4.92 -15.55 1.98
N ILE A 84 5.81 -14.60 1.74
CA ILE A 84 5.77 -13.29 2.41
C ILE A 84 4.73 -12.43 1.71
N VAL A 85 3.70 -12.03 2.45
CA VAL A 85 2.58 -11.25 1.94
C VAL A 85 2.59 -9.84 2.51
N GLY A 86 2.74 -8.85 1.63
CA GLY A 86 2.49 -7.44 1.94
C GLY A 86 1.04 -7.06 1.68
N CYS A 87 0.47 -6.19 2.51
CA CYS A 87 -0.80 -5.55 2.23
C CYS A 87 -0.61 -4.07 1.91
N ASN A 88 -0.89 -3.69 0.67
CA ASN A 88 -0.96 -2.30 0.25
C ASN A 88 -2.35 -1.76 0.60
N ILE A 89 -2.41 -0.71 1.41
CA ILE A 89 -3.64 -0.14 1.93
C ILE A 89 -3.82 1.32 1.50
N GLY A 90 -5.06 1.69 1.20
CA GLY A 90 -5.40 3.05 0.77
C GLY A 90 -6.81 3.45 1.19
N LYS A 91 -7.07 4.76 1.27
CA LYS A 91 -8.44 5.25 1.51
C LYS A 91 -9.36 5.01 0.32
N ASN A 92 -10.66 4.91 0.54
CA ASN A 92 -11.62 4.96 -0.56
C ASN A 92 -11.57 6.33 -1.27
N THR A 93 -11.79 6.34 -2.58
CA THR A 93 -11.87 7.57 -3.37
C THR A 93 -12.94 8.52 -2.84
N SER A 94 -14.05 7.97 -2.34
CA SER A 94 -15.17 8.73 -1.76
C SER A 94 -14.94 9.20 -0.32
N THR A 95 -13.84 8.78 0.33
CA THR A 95 -13.51 9.23 1.70
C THR A 95 -12.81 10.59 1.61
N PRO A 96 -13.32 11.63 2.28
CA PRO A 96 -12.65 12.93 2.37
C PRO A 96 -11.24 12.80 2.97
N ALA A 97 -10.36 13.75 2.65
CA ALA A 97 -8.96 13.69 3.10
C ALA A 97 -8.82 13.68 4.63
N GLU A 98 -9.62 14.47 5.33
CA GLU A 98 -9.65 14.56 6.80
C GLU A 98 -10.06 13.24 7.47
N ASN A 99 -10.77 12.37 6.76
CA ASN A 99 -11.19 11.06 7.25
C ASN A 99 -10.28 9.91 6.80
N ALA A 100 -9.24 10.21 6.02
CA ALA A 100 -8.29 9.21 5.54
C ALA A 100 -7.65 8.38 6.67
N PRO A 101 -7.22 8.96 7.81
CA PRO A 101 -6.60 8.20 8.90
C PRO A 101 -7.48 7.05 9.41
N ALA A 102 -8.82 7.24 9.43
CA ALA A 102 -9.75 6.21 9.87
C ALA A 102 -9.80 5.01 8.89
N ASP A 103 -9.76 5.27 7.58
CA ASP A 103 -9.72 4.23 6.56
C ASP A 103 -8.44 3.38 6.68
N TYR A 104 -7.26 4.03 6.80
CA TYR A 104 -5.98 3.34 6.95
C TYR A 104 -5.94 2.52 8.25
N LEU A 105 -6.37 3.10 9.37
CA LEU A 105 -6.38 2.38 10.65
C LEU A 105 -7.32 1.18 10.63
N LYS A 106 -8.50 1.31 10.02
CA LYS A 106 -9.45 0.21 9.85
C LYS A 106 -8.82 -0.94 9.08
N LEU A 107 -8.19 -0.64 7.94
CA LEU A 107 -7.52 -1.64 7.11
C LEU A 107 -6.38 -2.31 7.87
N PHE A 108 -5.51 -1.51 8.49
CA PHE A 108 -4.35 -1.99 9.22
C PHE A 108 -4.72 -2.96 10.34
N ARG A 109 -5.70 -2.57 11.17
CA ARG A 109 -6.21 -3.43 12.27
C ARG A 109 -6.78 -4.75 11.75
N SER A 110 -7.61 -4.67 10.73
CA SER A 110 -8.35 -5.84 10.24
C SER A 110 -7.46 -6.82 9.47
N LEU A 111 -6.41 -6.33 8.81
CA LEU A 111 -5.47 -7.15 8.03
C LEU A 111 -4.23 -7.56 8.82
N TYR A 112 -4.03 -7.07 10.04
CA TYR A 112 -2.78 -7.20 10.79
C TYR A 112 -2.32 -8.65 10.95
N GLN A 113 -3.22 -9.57 11.22
CA GLN A 113 -2.91 -10.99 11.40
C GLN A 113 -2.66 -11.74 10.10
N TYR A 114 -3.01 -11.15 8.95
CA TYR A 114 -2.95 -11.79 7.63
C TYR A 114 -1.79 -11.30 6.76
N ALA A 115 -1.07 -10.27 7.18
CA ALA A 115 0.03 -9.70 6.42
C ALA A 115 1.35 -9.77 7.18
N ASP A 116 2.45 -9.91 6.47
CA ASP A 116 3.79 -9.86 7.04
C ASP A 116 4.31 -8.43 7.17
N TYR A 117 3.88 -7.53 6.27
CA TYR A 117 4.16 -6.11 6.30
C TYR A 117 3.02 -5.31 5.65
N PHE A 118 3.05 -4.00 5.82
CA PHE A 118 2.07 -3.09 5.23
C PHE A 118 2.73 -2.01 4.41
N THR A 119 2.10 -1.65 3.30
CA THR A 119 2.44 -0.48 2.50
C THR A 119 1.29 0.52 2.57
N VAL A 120 1.54 1.66 3.18
CA VAL A 120 0.61 2.79 3.22
C VAL A 120 0.75 3.57 1.92
N ASN A 121 -0.25 3.46 1.05
CA ASN A 121 -0.22 4.07 -0.27
C ASN A 121 -0.81 5.47 -0.24
N ILE A 122 0.05 6.49 -0.29
CA ILE A 122 -0.34 7.89 -0.42
C ILE A 122 -0.09 8.44 -1.84
N SER A 123 0.41 7.60 -2.75
CA SER A 123 0.81 8.03 -4.11
C SER A 123 -0.35 8.10 -5.11
N CYS A 124 -1.59 7.82 -4.71
CA CYS A 124 -2.71 7.82 -5.64
C CYS A 124 -3.25 9.25 -5.86
N ASP A 125 -3.22 9.73 -7.09
CA ASP A 125 -3.69 11.08 -7.51
C ASP A 125 -5.13 11.41 -7.08
N ASN A 126 -5.97 10.41 -6.88
CA ASN A 126 -7.32 10.61 -6.35
C ASN A 126 -7.32 11.07 -4.87
N ALA A 127 -6.20 10.93 -4.17
CA ALA A 127 -5.98 11.52 -2.85
C ALA A 127 -5.37 12.91 -2.94
N CYS A 128 -4.79 13.27 -4.10
CA CYS A 128 -3.95 14.45 -4.30
C CYS A 128 -4.61 15.56 -5.13
N ARG A 129 -5.91 15.46 -5.45
CA ARG A 129 -6.60 16.45 -6.31
C ARG A 129 -6.59 17.89 -5.80
N GLU A 130 -6.12 18.13 -4.58
CA GLU A 130 -6.15 19.46 -3.94
C GLU A 130 -4.81 19.89 -3.32
N GLY A 131 -3.67 19.41 -3.80
CA GLY A 131 -2.36 20.02 -3.44
C GLY A 131 -1.93 19.95 -1.96
N THR A 132 -2.72 19.33 -1.07
CA THR A 132 -2.52 19.38 0.39
C THR A 132 -2.15 18.06 1.04
N THR A 133 -2.08 16.96 0.30
CA THR A 133 -2.06 15.61 0.87
C THR A 133 -0.68 15.07 1.24
N HIS A 134 0.38 15.79 0.94
CA HIS A 134 1.75 15.35 1.21
C HIS A 134 2.45 16.19 2.27
N THR A 135 1.71 16.96 3.09
CA THR A 135 2.32 17.66 4.19
C THR A 135 2.74 16.67 5.29
N ARG A 136 3.82 17.01 5.98
CA ARG A 136 4.31 16.27 7.14
C ARG A 136 3.19 15.95 8.15
N GLU A 137 2.37 16.94 8.45
CA GLU A 137 1.26 16.85 9.40
C GLU A 137 0.23 15.81 8.96
N HIS A 138 -0.16 15.83 7.69
CA HIS A 138 -1.14 14.88 7.15
C HIS A 138 -0.62 13.44 7.18
N ILE A 139 0.65 13.24 6.82
CA ILE A 139 1.30 11.93 6.86
C ILE A 139 1.35 11.41 8.31
N LEU A 140 1.70 12.26 9.28
CA LEU A 140 1.70 11.90 10.69
C LEU A 140 0.30 11.56 11.22
N GLN A 141 -0.75 12.26 10.77
CA GLN A 141 -2.13 11.93 11.12
C GLN A 141 -2.53 10.52 10.66
N ILE A 142 -2.01 10.06 9.51
CA ILE A 142 -2.23 8.69 9.02
C ILE A 142 -1.37 7.70 9.80
N LEU A 143 -0.07 7.97 9.99
CA LEU A 143 0.87 6.98 10.50
C LEU A 143 0.81 6.80 12.01
N ASN A 144 0.61 7.88 12.79
CA ASN A 144 0.61 7.80 14.26
C ASN A 144 -0.41 6.78 14.80
N PRO A 145 -1.68 6.77 14.36
CA PRO A 145 -2.64 5.75 14.80
C PRO A 145 -2.22 4.32 14.47
N LEU A 146 -1.49 4.10 13.35
CA LEU A 146 -0.98 2.79 12.98
C LEU A 146 0.16 2.36 13.91
N PHE A 147 1.06 3.27 14.26
CA PHE A 147 2.14 3.00 15.22
C PHE A 147 1.61 2.73 16.61
N ASP A 148 0.62 3.50 17.06
CA ASP A 148 -0.02 3.30 18.35
C ASP A 148 -0.66 1.92 18.42
N PHE A 149 -1.39 1.52 17.41
CA PHE A 149 -1.95 0.18 17.33
C PHE A 149 -0.86 -0.90 17.31
N ARG A 150 0.19 -0.73 16.48
CA ARG A 150 1.30 -1.69 16.36
C ARG A 150 2.03 -1.92 17.69
N ARG A 151 2.24 -0.86 18.51
CA ARG A 151 2.91 -0.98 19.81
C ARG A 151 2.18 -1.92 20.78
N GLY A 152 0.88 -2.08 20.64
CA GLY A 152 0.07 -3.01 21.43
C GLY A 152 0.00 -4.44 20.89
N GLN A 153 0.73 -4.76 19.80
CA GLN A 153 0.68 -6.10 19.19
C GLN A 153 1.87 -6.96 19.56
N ASN A 154 1.65 -8.27 19.70
CA ASN A 154 2.71 -9.24 19.99
C ASN A 154 3.66 -9.48 18.82
N GLN A 155 3.20 -9.26 17.58
CA GLN A 155 3.99 -9.45 16.38
C GLN A 155 4.27 -8.10 15.73
N PHE A 156 5.54 -7.80 15.49
CA PHE A 156 5.94 -6.61 14.77
C PHE A 156 5.70 -6.77 13.26
N ARG A 157 4.93 -5.85 12.67
CA ARG A 157 4.71 -5.77 11.23
C ARG A 157 5.32 -4.45 10.71
N PRO A 158 6.32 -4.50 9.81
CA PRO A 158 6.86 -3.30 9.18
C PRO A 158 5.78 -2.51 8.47
N ILE A 159 5.92 -1.18 8.48
CA ILE A 159 5.08 -0.26 7.72
C ILE A 159 6.00 0.47 6.76
N MET A 160 5.69 0.41 5.48
CA MET A 160 6.33 1.17 4.41
C MET A 160 5.38 2.26 3.94
N LEU A 161 5.92 3.40 3.57
CA LEU A 161 5.18 4.49 2.94
C LEU A 161 5.49 4.51 1.45
N LYS A 162 4.47 4.31 0.62
CA LYS A 162 4.62 4.41 -0.83
C LYS A 162 4.29 5.81 -1.30
N ILE A 163 5.28 6.45 -1.93
CA ILE A 163 5.22 7.81 -2.47
C ILE A 163 5.20 7.79 -4.00
N SER A 164 4.81 8.91 -4.62
CA SER A 164 4.89 9.08 -6.08
C SER A 164 6.33 9.39 -6.50
N PRO A 165 6.81 8.87 -7.65
CA PRO A 165 8.11 9.25 -8.21
C PRO A 165 8.15 10.71 -8.68
N ASP A 166 6.98 11.33 -8.90
CA ASP A 166 6.85 12.72 -9.39
C ASP A 166 6.88 13.77 -8.26
N MET A 167 7.14 13.35 -7.01
CA MET A 167 7.30 14.29 -5.89
C MET A 167 8.60 15.07 -6.02
N SER A 168 8.57 16.36 -5.66
CA SER A 168 9.79 17.17 -5.60
C SER A 168 10.69 16.72 -4.44
N ASP A 169 12.00 17.02 -4.57
CA ASP A 169 12.98 16.65 -3.54
C ASP A 169 12.65 17.27 -2.18
N GLU A 170 12.09 18.49 -2.15
CA GLU A 170 11.69 19.16 -0.90
C GLU A 170 10.56 18.41 -0.19
N VAL A 171 9.61 17.85 -0.95
CA VAL A 171 8.52 17.03 -0.38
C VAL A 171 9.07 15.70 0.12
N ILE A 172 10.00 15.10 -0.63
CA ILE A 172 10.65 13.84 -0.22
C ILE A 172 11.44 14.04 1.07
N ASP A 173 12.19 15.13 1.20
CA ASP A 173 12.94 15.46 2.41
C ASP A 173 12.03 15.62 3.62
N GLN A 174 10.91 16.35 3.48
CA GLN A 174 9.91 16.50 4.55
C GLN A 174 9.30 15.15 4.97
N ILE A 175 9.07 14.24 4.01
CA ILE A 175 8.58 12.89 4.30
C ILE A 175 9.64 12.06 5.00
N THR A 176 10.89 12.17 4.58
CA THR A 176 12.02 11.42 5.14
C THR A 176 12.24 11.79 6.61
N ASP A 177 12.16 13.05 6.96
CA ASP A 177 12.24 13.54 8.35
C ASP A 177 11.15 12.96 9.25
N VAL A 178 9.99 12.61 8.68
CA VAL A 178 8.89 11.94 9.41
C VAL A 178 9.14 10.46 9.58
N THR A 179 9.76 9.83 8.58
CA THR A 179 9.86 8.37 8.48
C THR A 179 11.15 7.80 9.05
N ILE A 180 12.15 8.63 9.35
CA ILE A 180 13.41 8.24 9.97
C ILE A 180 13.58 8.92 11.34
N PRO A 181 12.78 8.60 12.34
CA PRO A 181 13.17 8.92 13.70
C PRO A 181 14.25 7.91 14.10
N SER A 182 15.30 8.38 14.69
CA SER A 182 16.52 7.70 15.09
C SER A 182 16.39 6.44 15.97
N SER A 183 15.19 5.87 16.13
CA SER A 183 14.96 4.69 16.99
C SER A 183 13.75 3.82 16.66
N SER A 184 13.01 4.03 15.57
CA SER A 184 11.70 3.35 15.40
C SER A 184 11.55 2.44 14.15
N GLY A 185 12.62 1.96 13.57
CA GLY A 185 12.57 0.87 12.56
C GLY A 185 11.74 1.20 11.31
N PHE A 186 11.86 2.39 10.79
CA PHE A 186 11.31 2.78 9.51
C PHE A 186 12.21 2.37 8.34
N THR A 187 11.61 1.85 7.29
CA THR A 187 12.28 1.66 6.01
C THR A 187 11.51 2.48 4.97
N SER A 188 12.14 3.50 4.40
CA SER A 188 11.63 4.18 3.22
C SER A 188 11.98 3.35 1.99
N TYR A 189 11.03 3.10 1.13
CA TYR A 189 11.26 2.49 -0.18
C TYR A 189 11.10 3.56 -1.24
N LYS A 190 12.20 3.91 -1.90
CA LYS A 190 12.20 4.70 -3.14
C LYS A 190 12.12 3.68 -4.28
N ASP A 191 11.06 3.72 -5.08
CA ASP A 191 11.03 2.98 -6.34
C ASP A 191 12.15 3.56 -7.22
N ASN A 192 13.29 2.86 -7.26
CA ASN A 192 14.28 3.11 -8.28
C ASN A 192 13.74 2.53 -9.59
N LEU A 193 13.29 3.39 -10.48
CA LEU A 193 13.18 3.11 -11.90
C LEU A 193 14.55 3.12 -12.55
#